data_88cd34969c94fc6920fb68459b2c06ee
#
_entry.id   88cd34969c94fc6920fb68459b2c06ee
#
_cell.length_a   1.000
_cell.length_b   1.000
_cell.length_c   1.000
_cell.angle_alpha   90.00
_cell.angle_beta   90.00
_cell.angle_gamma   90.00
#
_symmetry.space_group_name_H-M   'P 1'
#
loop_
_entity.id
_entity.type
_entity.pdbx_description
1 polymer ?
#
loop_
_entity_poly.entity_id
_entity_poly.type
_entity_poly.pdbx_seq_one_letter_code
_entity_poly.pdbx_strand_id
1 'polypeptide(L)'
;MTPFACFLTGILVASSLLHDAQAEPCGARAQEPIATDRPQIASSSIVVPCGSLQFENGLSATSAAGQRTFDLPETSARLGVFSKTELRFGVPIYFQNDPTTSGFVNGFGDFSLGFKQQLGPVKGGFDVSVIPAVSLPVGAKAISSHGYDPSVQIPWSRAMTKTWTAAGMFSVSSPTQGPRRNVTGQASVYFDRQLTQPWDAYIEYSGSFPQRGGPIHQVDCGMAYKIAPRQQLDLHGGFGFSAASPDYSIGIGYSLRFQAFRFH
;
A
#
# COMPACT_ATOMS: atom_id res chain seq x y z
N MET A 1 -9.22 -33.93 -23.41
CA MET A 1 -9.08 -32.47 -23.71
C MET A 1 -8.47 -31.84 -22.48
N THR A 2 -7.23 -31.47 -22.55
CA THR A 2 -6.37 -31.11 -21.42
C THR A 2 -6.53 -29.63 -21.04
N PRO A 3 -6.51 -29.26 -19.76
CA PRO A 3 -6.72 -27.88 -19.28
C PRO A 3 -5.57 -26.90 -19.62
N PHE A 4 -4.58 -27.34 -20.37
CA PHE A 4 -3.40 -26.52 -20.73
C PHE A 4 -3.66 -25.51 -21.87
N ALA A 5 -4.72 -25.68 -22.66
CA ALA A 5 -4.99 -24.81 -23.83
C ALA A 5 -5.65 -23.47 -23.45
N CYS A 6 -6.26 -23.36 -22.26
CA CYS A 6 -6.94 -22.13 -21.84
C CYS A 6 -5.99 -21.07 -21.25
N PHE A 7 -4.78 -21.46 -20.80
CA PHE A 7 -3.81 -20.54 -20.21
C PHE A 7 -2.99 -19.74 -21.23
N LEU A 8 -2.77 -20.32 -22.42
CA LEU A 8 -1.99 -19.62 -23.47
C LEU A 8 -2.79 -18.53 -24.21
N THR A 9 -4.13 -18.66 -24.28
CA THR A 9 -4.97 -17.63 -24.92
C THR A 9 -5.14 -16.37 -24.08
N GLY A 10 -5.01 -16.48 -22.75
CA GLY A 10 -5.06 -15.32 -21.85
C GLY A 10 -3.83 -14.40 -21.93
N ILE A 11 -2.67 -14.93 -22.29
CA ILE A 11 -1.41 -14.16 -22.37
C ILE A 11 -1.31 -13.38 -23.69
N LEU A 12 -1.92 -13.87 -24.76
CA LEU A 12 -1.90 -13.21 -26.07
C LEU A 12 -2.85 -12.02 -26.18
N VAL A 13 -3.90 -11.95 -25.38
CA VAL A 13 -4.82 -10.81 -25.35
C VAL A 13 -4.26 -9.66 -24.51
N ALA A 14 -3.40 -9.93 -23.55
CA ALA A 14 -2.75 -8.89 -22.76
C ALA A 14 -1.67 -8.11 -23.51
N SER A 15 -1.09 -8.68 -24.56
CA SER A 15 -0.05 -8.02 -25.35
C SER A 15 -0.58 -7.00 -26.39
N SER A 16 -1.85 -7.04 -26.75
CA SER A 16 -2.45 -6.10 -27.72
C SER A 16 -2.95 -4.79 -27.11
N LEU A 17 -3.03 -4.68 -25.77
CA LEU A 17 -3.43 -3.46 -25.06
C LEU A 17 -2.24 -2.53 -24.73
N LEU A 18 -1.03 -2.90 -25.11
CA LEU A 18 0.20 -2.15 -24.85
C LEU A 18 0.64 -1.20 -25.98
N HIS A 19 -0.19 -1.02 -27.03
CA HIS A 19 0.12 -0.11 -28.12
C HIS A 19 -0.52 1.25 -27.91
N ASP A 20 0.34 2.30 -28.02
CA ASP A 20 0.09 3.74 -28.00
C ASP A 20 -0.01 4.45 -26.63
N ALA A 21 1.06 4.35 -25.84
CA ALA A 21 1.46 5.50 -25.05
C ALA A 21 2.91 5.81 -25.45
N GLN A 22 3.15 6.94 -26.10
CA GLN A 22 4.50 7.47 -26.27
C GLN A 22 5.13 7.50 -24.88
N ALA A 23 6.15 6.66 -24.66
CA ALA A 23 6.80 6.54 -23.37
C ALA A 23 7.42 7.89 -23.02
N GLU A 24 6.86 8.57 -22.03
CA GLU A 24 7.47 9.80 -21.51
C GLU A 24 8.92 9.50 -21.14
N PRO A 25 9.88 10.37 -21.50
CA PRO A 25 11.28 10.15 -21.16
C PRO A 25 11.42 10.06 -19.63
N CYS A 26 12.23 9.11 -19.14
CA CYS A 26 12.52 8.95 -17.73
C CYS A 26 13.05 10.26 -17.13
N GLY A 27 12.43 10.72 -16.04
CA GLY A 27 12.78 11.96 -15.38
C GLY A 27 11.88 13.15 -15.73
N ALA A 28 11.03 13.07 -16.76
CA ALA A 28 10.10 14.15 -17.11
C ALA A 28 9.23 14.59 -15.91
N ARG A 29 8.75 13.64 -15.13
CA ARG A 29 7.89 13.85 -13.95
C ARG A 29 8.65 13.97 -12.61
N ALA A 30 9.99 14.03 -12.64
CA ALA A 30 10.80 14.01 -11.41
C ALA A 30 10.53 15.19 -10.45
N GLN A 31 10.03 16.31 -10.96
CA GLN A 31 9.74 17.52 -10.19
C GLN A 31 8.26 17.61 -9.73
N GLU A 32 7.41 16.68 -10.13
CA GLU A 32 6.02 16.64 -9.65
C GLU A 32 5.96 16.49 -8.13
N PRO A 33 4.89 16.95 -7.48
CA PRO A 33 4.68 16.69 -6.06
C PRO A 33 4.73 15.20 -5.73
N ILE A 34 5.22 14.87 -4.54
CA ILE A 34 5.28 13.48 -4.07
C ILE A 34 3.85 12.91 -3.96
N ALA A 35 3.68 11.68 -4.45
CA ALA A 35 2.46 10.87 -4.26
C ALA A 35 2.83 9.65 -3.42
N THR A 36 2.33 9.61 -2.20
CA THR A 36 2.64 8.56 -1.22
C THR A 36 1.51 7.54 -1.13
N ASP A 37 1.83 6.36 -0.63
CA ASP A 37 0.81 5.38 -0.18
C ASP A 37 0.37 5.68 1.27
N ARG A 38 1.14 6.48 2.00
CA ARG A 38 0.84 6.95 3.35
C ARG A 38 0.10 8.28 3.34
N PRO A 39 -0.69 8.58 4.37
CA PRO A 39 -0.98 7.79 5.58
C PRO A 39 -2.19 6.84 5.46
N GLN A 40 -2.85 6.75 4.31
CA GLN A 40 -4.06 5.95 4.09
C GLN A 40 -3.77 4.44 4.17
N ILE A 41 -4.81 3.65 4.45
CA ILE A 41 -4.78 2.18 4.34
C ILE A 41 -4.70 1.75 2.88
N ALA A 42 -5.40 2.47 2.00
CA ALA A 42 -5.34 2.26 0.56
C ALA A 42 -4.01 2.75 -0.02
N SER A 43 -3.37 1.94 -0.84
CA SER A 43 -2.25 2.40 -1.67
C SER A 43 -2.70 3.44 -2.71
N SER A 44 -1.81 4.37 -3.05
CA SER A 44 -2.02 5.31 -4.15
C SER A 44 -2.15 4.58 -5.50
N SER A 45 -3.02 5.07 -6.38
CA SER A 45 -3.13 4.58 -7.76
C SER A 45 -2.00 5.09 -8.69
N ILE A 46 -1.18 6.03 -8.22
CA ILE A 46 -0.14 6.69 -9.00
C ILE A 46 1.22 6.03 -8.74
N VAL A 47 1.99 5.81 -9.81
CA VAL A 47 3.36 5.29 -9.73
C VAL A 47 4.36 6.42 -9.42
N VAL A 48 5.45 6.04 -8.79
CA VAL A 48 6.62 6.91 -8.63
C VAL A 48 7.21 7.22 -10.01
N PRO A 49 7.53 8.49 -10.32
CA PRO A 49 8.11 8.86 -11.60
C PRO A 49 9.35 8.05 -11.97
N CYS A 50 9.45 7.68 -13.24
CA CYS A 50 10.58 6.91 -13.75
C CYS A 50 11.93 7.53 -13.38
N GLY A 51 12.87 6.69 -12.92
CA GLY A 51 14.19 7.09 -12.45
C GLY A 51 14.22 7.65 -11.04
N SER A 52 13.08 7.75 -10.37
CA SER A 52 13.01 8.22 -8.98
C SER A 52 12.93 7.05 -7.99
N LEU A 53 13.58 7.23 -6.84
CA LEU A 53 13.46 6.35 -5.68
C LEU A 53 12.75 7.12 -4.56
N GLN A 54 11.69 6.54 -4.02
CA GLN A 54 10.88 7.09 -2.95
C GLN A 54 10.92 6.17 -1.75
N PHE A 55 11.20 6.72 -0.58
CA PHE A 55 11.08 6.05 0.71
C PHE A 55 9.89 6.61 1.46
N GLU A 56 9.11 5.74 2.03
CA GLU A 56 8.01 6.07 2.92
C GLU A 56 8.25 5.34 4.24
N ASN A 57 8.50 6.09 5.30
CA ASN A 57 8.79 5.56 6.62
C ASN A 57 7.68 5.96 7.58
N GLY A 58 7.26 5.04 8.43
CA GLY A 58 6.23 5.26 9.43
C GLY A 58 6.60 4.70 10.78
N LEU A 59 6.02 5.30 11.80
CA LEU A 59 5.98 4.78 13.16
C LEU A 59 4.50 4.64 13.49
N SER A 60 4.05 3.45 13.83
CA SER A 60 2.65 3.23 14.19
C SER A 60 2.50 2.43 15.47
N ALA A 61 1.41 2.67 16.17
CA ALA A 61 0.99 1.94 17.34
C ALA A 61 -0.45 1.49 17.16
N THR A 62 -0.72 0.21 17.37
CA THR A 62 -2.04 -0.40 17.27
C THR A 62 -2.37 -1.15 18.55
N SER A 63 -3.60 -0.98 19.05
CA SER A 63 -4.15 -1.76 20.14
C SER A 63 -5.28 -2.64 19.61
N ALA A 64 -5.25 -3.92 19.92
CA ALA A 64 -6.28 -4.87 19.54
C ALA A 64 -6.43 -5.97 20.59
N ALA A 65 -7.61 -6.13 21.17
CA ALA A 65 -7.91 -7.19 22.15
C ALA A 65 -6.87 -7.29 23.30
N GLY A 66 -6.41 -6.14 23.79
CA GLY A 66 -5.40 -6.06 24.87
C GLY A 66 -3.96 -6.26 24.42
N GLN A 67 -3.71 -6.60 23.16
CA GLN A 67 -2.38 -6.65 22.56
C GLN A 67 -2.01 -5.27 21.99
N ARG A 68 -0.76 -4.87 22.19
CA ARG A 68 -0.19 -3.66 21.59
C ARG A 68 0.92 -4.05 20.61
N THR A 69 0.82 -3.52 19.41
CA THR A 69 1.82 -3.68 18.37
C THR A 69 2.37 -2.30 17.99
N PHE A 70 3.69 -2.21 17.90
CA PHE A 70 4.38 -1.06 17.36
C PHE A 70 5.13 -1.49 16.10
N ASP A 71 4.98 -0.76 15.01
CA ASP A 71 5.77 -0.91 13.79
C ASP A 71 6.72 0.29 13.69
N LEU A 72 8.02 0.07 13.84
CA LEU A 72 9.03 1.11 14.10
C LEU A 72 10.39 0.75 13.48
N PRO A 73 10.73 1.20 12.29
CA PRO A 73 9.92 1.85 11.29
C PRO A 73 9.21 0.86 10.37
N GLU A 74 8.04 1.22 9.92
CA GLU A 74 7.45 0.66 8.73
C GLU A 74 8.10 1.34 7.51
N THR A 75 8.90 0.61 6.77
CA THR A 75 9.64 1.16 5.63
C THR A 75 9.15 0.57 4.32
N SER A 76 8.75 1.42 3.39
CA SER A 76 8.48 1.07 2.00
C SER A 76 9.42 1.84 1.08
N ALA A 77 10.06 1.12 0.15
CA ALA A 77 10.87 1.69 -0.93
C ALA A 77 10.18 1.45 -2.27
N ARG A 78 10.02 2.50 -3.07
CA ARG A 78 9.33 2.48 -4.36
C ARG A 78 10.26 3.07 -5.42
N LEU A 79 10.57 2.29 -6.46
CA LEU A 79 11.48 2.66 -7.53
C LEU A 79 10.72 2.75 -8.86
N GLY A 80 10.58 3.93 -9.42
CA GLY A 80 10.02 4.15 -10.75
C GLY A 80 10.97 3.63 -11.84
N VAL A 81 10.59 2.53 -12.51
CA VAL A 81 11.43 1.89 -13.54
C VAL A 81 11.00 2.24 -14.95
N PHE A 82 9.69 2.49 -15.16
CA PHE A 82 9.12 2.96 -16.41
C PHE A 82 8.09 4.06 -16.14
N SER A 83 7.55 4.68 -17.19
CA SER A 83 6.56 5.77 -17.05
C SER A 83 5.31 5.39 -16.26
N LYS A 84 4.92 4.11 -16.31
CA LYS A 84 3.73 3.55 -15.63
C LYS A 84 4.03 2.35 -14.74
N THR A 85 5.30 2.10 -14.39
CA THR A 85 5.69 0.92 -13.59
C THR A 85 6.68 1.31 -12.50
N GLU A 86 6.42 0.86 -11.29
CA GLU A 86 7.36 0.95 -10.17
C GLU A 86 7.61 -0.42 -9.53
N LEU A 87 8.82 -0.66 -9.04
CA LEU A 87 9.14 -1.75 -8.13
C LEU A 87 8.88 -1.31 -6.68
N ARG A 88 8.50 -2.25 -5.85
CA ARG A 88 8.10 -2.02 -4.46
C ARG A 88 8.77 -3.02 -3.53
N PHE A 89 9.30 -2.51 -2.42
CA PHE A 89 9.93 -3.28 -1.35
C PHE A 89 9.38 -2.78 -0.02
N GLY A 90 8.97 -3.69 0.84
CA GLY A 90 8.50 -3.37 2.19
C GLY A 90 9.28 -4.12 3.24
N VAL A 91 9.63 -3.43 4.33
CA VAL A 91 10.36 -3.99 5.46
C VAL A 91 9.74 -3.46 6.76
N PRO A 92 8.78 -4.17 7.35
CA PRO A 92 8.25 -3.80 8.66
C PRO A 92 9.17 -4.27 9.78
N ILE A 93 9.24 -3.49 10.87
CA ILE A 93 9.93 -3.85 12.10
C ILE A 93 8.93 -3.78 13.24
N TYR A 94 8.63 -4.92 13.85
CA TYR A 94 7.61 -5.02 14.89
C TYR A 94 8.16 -5.12 16.30
N PHE A 95 7.49 -4.44 17.21
CA PHE A 95 7.55 -4.65 18.64
C PHE A 95 6.13 -4.97 19.12
N GLN A 96 5.91 -6.17 19.58
CA GLN A 96 4.59 -6.68 19.92
C GLN A 96 4.62 -7.19 21.37
N ASN A 97 3.66 -6.79 22.21
CA ASN A 97 3.57 -7.39 23.53
C ASN A 97 2.98 -8.81 23.39
N ASP A 98 3.66 -9.77 24.02
CA ASP A 98 3.18 -11.14 24.11
C ASP A 98 2.32 -11.29 25.38
N PRO A 99 1.00 -11.50 25.25
CA PRO A 99 0.13 -11.64 26.42
C PRO A 99 0.41 -12.90 27.25
N THR A 100 1.14 -13.88 26.69
CA THR A 100 1.44 -15.14 27.37
C THR A 100 2.70 -15.07 28.24
N THR A 101 3.67 -14.25 27.85
CA THR A 101 4.98 -14.14 28.52
C THR A 101 5.18 -12.84 29.26
N SER A 102 4.22 -11.89 29.20
CA SER A 102 4.34 -10.53 29.74
C SER A 102 5.54 -9.76 29.20
N GLY A 103 6.07 -10.18 28.05
CA GLY A 103 7.22 -9.59 27.36
C GLY A 103 6.87 -9.04 26.01
N PHE A 104 7.87 -8.41 25.35
CA PHE A 104 7.77 -7.99 23.95
C PHE A 104 8.49 -9.00 23.07
N VAL A 105 7.81 -9.39 21.99
CA VAL A 105 8.44 -10.05 20.85
C VAL A 105 8.81 -8.96 19.85
N ASN A 106 10.05 -8.95 19.36
CA ASN A 106 10.52 -7.95 18.43
C ASN A 106 11.35 -8.56 17.29
N GLY A 107 11.43 -7.84 16.19
CA GLY A 107 12.28 -8.19 15.05
C GLY A 107 11.72 -7.67 13.73
N PHE A 108 12.45 -7.98 12.68
CA PHE A 108 11.98 -7.72 11.32
C PHE A 108 10.81 -8.64 11.00
N GLY A 109 9.78 -8.07 10.37
CA GLY A 109 8.74 -8.83 9.70
C GLY A 109 9.23 -9.43 8.38
N ASP A 110 8.34 -10.14 7.71
CA ASP A 110 8.62 -10.68 6.38
C ASP A 110 8.74 -9.56 5.36
N PHE A 111 9.76 -9.62 4.50
CA PHE A 111 9.96 -8.63 3.44
C PHE A 111 8.92 -8.82 2.35
N SER A 112 8.35 -7.74 1.88
CA SER A 112 7.46 -7.75 0.73
C SER A 112 8.18 -7.28 -0.52
N LEU A 113 7.91 -7.97 -1.63
CA LEU A 113 8.40 -7.64 -2.97
C LEU A 113 7.21 -7.59 -3.92
N GLY A 114 7.10 -6.55 -4.70
CA GLY A 114 6.04 -6.39 -5.68
C GLY A 114 6.37 -5.34 -6.73
N PHE A 115 5.41 -5.10 -7.61
CA PHE A 115 5.45 -3.98 -8.53
C PHE A 115 4.07 -3.36 -8.66
N LYS A 116 4.00 -2.09 -9.03
CA LYS A 116 2.76 -1.41 -9.39
C LYS A 116 2.80 -1.11 -10.87
N GLN A 117 1.74 -1.49 -11.56
CA GLN A 117 1.47 -1.13 -12.95
C GLN A 117 0.28 -0.18 -13.00
N GLN A 118 0.49 1.06 -13.40
CA GLN A 118 -0.58 2.03 -13.64
C GLN A 118 -1.24 1.73 -14.98
N LEU A 119 -2.55 1.49 -14.95
CA LEU A 119 -3.38 1.23 -16.14
C LEU A 119 -4.08 2.49 -16.61
N GLY A 120 -4.36 3.41 -15.68
CA GLY A 120 -5.07 4.65 -15.93
C GLY A 120 -4.23 5.79 -16.52
N PRO A 121 -4.88 6.92 -16.82
CA PRO A 121 -6.30 7.14 -16.60
C PRO A 121 -7.19 6.31 -17.53
N VAL A 122 -8.29 5.76 -16.99
CA VAL A 122 -9.30 5.02 -17.75
C VAL A 122 -10.55 5.88 -17.97
N LYS A 123 -11.52 5.35 -18.75
CA LYS A 123 -12.77 6.05 -19.03
C LYS A 123 -13.45 6.54 -17.74
N GLY A 124 -13.90 7.79 -17.73
CA GLY A 124 -14.52 8.42 -16.56
C GLY A 124 -13.53 9.16 -15.65
N GLY A 125 -12.25 9.29 -16.04
CA GLY A 125 -11.23 10.03 -15.29
C GLY A 125 -10.75 9.31 -14.03
N PHE A 126 -10.82 7.98 -14.01
CA PHE A 126 -10.24 7.19 -12.94
C PHE A 126 -8.78 6.84 -13.24
N ASP A 127 -7.91 7.07 -12.29
CA ASP A 127 -6.60 6.44 -12.22
C ASP A 127 -6.72 5.10 -11.53
N VAL A 128 -6.23 4.04 -12.17
CA VAL A 128 -6.28 2.67 -11.67
C VAL A 128 -4.92 2.03 -11.82
N SER A 129 -4.52 1.26 -10.83
CA SER A 129 -3.30 0.45 -10.88
C SER A 129 -3.54 -0.96 -10.39
N VAL A 130 -2.61 -1.86 -10.70
CA VAL A 130 -2.56 -3.22 -10.15
C VAL A 130 -1.21 -3.40 -9.46
N ILE A 131 -1.23 -3.98 -8.27
CA ILE A 131 -0.05 -4.22 -7.43
C ILE A 131 -0.03 -5.70 -7.01
N PRO A 132 0.53 -6.60 -7.82
CA PRO A 132 0.89 -7.93 -7.34
C PRO A 132 2.12 -7.85 -6.45
N ALA A 133 2.10 -8.58 -5.35
CA ALA A 133 3.20 -8.66 -4.40
C ALA A 133 3.25 -10.02 -3.71
N VAL A 134 4.40 -10.34 -3.14
CA VAL A 134 4.60 -11.51 -2.30
C VAL A 134 5.41 -11.12 -1.07
N SER A 135 4.98 -11.57 0.11
CA SER A 135 5.77 -11.52 1.34
C SER A 135 6.67 -12.76 1.40
N LEU A 136 7.94 -12.55 1.71
CA LEU A 136 8.98 -13.58 1.77
C LEU A 136 9.25 -13.95 3.23
N PRO A 137 9.27 -15.25 3.60
CA PRO A 137 9.41 -15.69 5.00
C PRO A 137 10.85 -15.55 5.51
N VAL A 138 11.37 -14.34 5.53
CA VAL A 138 12.76 -14.02 5.94
C VAL A 138 12.81 -13.25 7.27
N GLY A 139 11.65 -12.97 7.85
CA GLY A 139 11.52 -12.27 9.12
C GLY A 139 12.02 -13.05 10.32
N ALA A 140 12.04 -12.38 11.47
CA ALA A 140 12.37 -13.02 12.74
C ALA A 140 11.41 -14.18 13.04
N LYS A 141 11.92 -15.28 13.59
CA LYS A 141 11.14 -16.52 13.82
C LYS A 141 9.83 -16.32 14.58
N ALA A 142 9.78 -15.35 15.48
CA ALA A 142 8.59 -15.08 16.28
C ALA A 142 7.56 -14.17 15.58
N ILE A 143 7.93 -13.57 14.44
CA ILE A 143 7.10 -12.57 13.72
C ILE A 143 6.75 -13.05 12.30
N SER A 144 7.65 -13.81 11.66
CA SER A 144 7.44 -14.34 10.31
C SER A 144 6.20 -15.23 10.22
N SER A 145 5.49 -15.13 9.11
CA SER A 145 4.41 -16.05 8.74
C SER A 145 4.91 -17.46 8.40
N HIS A 146 6.22 -17.62 8.16
CA HIS A 146 6.89 -18.84 7.68
C HIS A 146 6.39 -19.35 6.33
N GLY A 147 5.74 -18.49 5.54
CA GLY A 147 5.21 -18.80 4.22
C GLY A 147 5.37 -17.67 3.22
N TYR A 148 5.33 -18.01 1.92
CA TYR A 148 5.25 -17.02 0.86
C TYR A 148 3.81 -16.54 0.73
N ASP A 149 3.52 -15.30 1.10
CA ASP A 149 2.17 -14.78 1.18
C ASP A 149 1.86 -13.85 0.00
N PRO A 150 1.19 -14.37 -1.06
CA PRO A 150 0.85 -13.56 -2.22
C PRO A 150 -0.32 -12.61 -1.92
N SER A 151 -0.29 -11.46 -2.58
CA SER A 151 -1.36 -10.47 -2.57
C SER A 151 -1.49 -9.77 -3.92
N VAL A 152 -2.68 -9.26 -4.18
CA VAL A 152 -2.96 -8.35 -5.30
C VAL A 152 -3.80 -7.22 -4.76
N GLN A 153 -3.40 -5.98 -5.07
CA GLN A 153 -4.15 -4.77 -4.75
C GLN A 153 -4.53 -4.05 -6.04
N ILE A 154 -5.69 -3.42 -6.05
CA ILE A 154 -6.21 -2.63 -7.15
C ILE A 154 -6.63 -1.26 -6.59
N PRO A 155 -5.67 -0.34 -6.39
CA PRO A 155 -5.97 1.02 -5.99
C PRO A 155 -6.56 1.80 -7.16
N TRP A 156 -7.47 2.69 -6.83
CA TRP A 156 -8.12 3.61 -7.76
C TRP A 156 -8.28 4.98 -7.14
N SER A 157 -8.28 6.02 -7.98
CA SER A 157 -8.58 7.38 -7.56
C SER A 157 -9.30 8.15 -8.65
N ARG A 158 -10.04 9.18 -8.26
CA ARG A 158 -10.71 10.11 -9.14
C ARG A 158 -10.75 11.50 -8.54
N ALA A 159 -10.25 12.50 -9.25
CA ALA A 159 -10.45 13.88 -8.91
C ALA A 159 -11.94 14.25 -9.08
N MET A 160 -12.60 14.62 -7.99
CA MET A 160 -14.01 15.05 -7.98
C MET A 160 -14.12 16.54 -8.26
N THR A 161 -13.20 17.31 -7.72
CA THR A 161 -13.04 18.76 -7.92
C THR A 161 -11.55 19.11 -7.95
N LYS A 162 -11.21 20.39 -7.98
CA LYS A 162 -9.79 20.83 -7.86
C LYS A 162 -9.16 20.53 -6.50
N THR A 163 -9.98 20.32 -5.47
CA THR A 163 -9.50 20.14 -4.08
C THR A 163 -10.02 18.85 -3.43
N TRP A 164 -10.90 18.11 -4.08
CA TRP A 164 -11.43 16.85 -3.56
C TRP A 164 -11.10 15.69 -4.47
N THR A 165 -10.60 14.63 -3.89
CA THR A 165 -10.36 13.34 -4.53
C THR A 165 -11.13 12.25 -3.80
N ALA A 166 -11.84 11.41 -4.55
CA ALA A 166 -12.34 10.14 -4.05
C ALA A 166 -11.36 9.04 -4.50
N ALA A 167 -10.99 8.16 -3.59
CA ALA A 167 -10.08 7.07 -3.91
C ALA A 167 -10.36 5.85 -3.01
N GLY A 168 -9.69 4.75 -3.29
CA GLY A 168 -9.85 3.52 -2.51
C GLY A 168 -9.08 2.36 -3.13
N MET A 169 -9.29 1.17 -2.59
CA MET A 169 -8.57 -0.01 -2.99
C MET A 169 -9.43 -1.26 -2.81
N PHE A 170 -9.32 -2.19 -3.74
CA PHE A 170 -9.70 -3.58 -3.54
C PHE A 170 -8.44 -4.42 -3.43
N SER A 171 -8.43 -5.39 -2.53
CA SER A 171 -7.30 -6.32 -2.45
C SER A 171 -7.74 -7.73 -2.07
N VAL A 172 -6.90 -8.68 -2.46
CA VAL A 172 -6.96 -10.07 -2.01
C VAL A 172 -5.57 -10.49 -1.59
N SER A 173 -5.47 -11.11 -0.44
CA SER A 173 -4.23 -11.69 0.08
C SER A 173 -4.47 -13.10 0.58
N SER A 174 -3.39 -13.89 0.65
CA SER A 174 -3.44 -15.27 1.13
C SER A 174 -2.34 -15.50 2.18
N PRO A 175 -2.44 -14.85 3.35
CA PRO A 175 -1.46 -14.99 4.41
C PRO A 175 -1.44 -16.39 5.00
N THR A 176 -0.26 -16.84 5.39
CA THR A 176 -0.03 -18.09 6.10
C THR A 176 -0.35 -17.89 7.57
N GLN A 177 -1.19 -18.76 8.12
CA GLN A 177 -1.54 -18.79 9.55
C GLN A 177 -1.34 -20.23 10.08
N GLY A 178 -0.18 -20.50 10.64
CA GLY A 178 0.23 -21.85 11.02
C GLY A 178 0.24 -22.78 9.80
N PRO A 179 -0.44 -23.95 9.83
CA PRO A 179 -0.43 -24.91 8.72
C PRO A 179 -1.41 -24.54 7.57
N ARG A 180 -2.09 -23.42 7.63
CA ARG A 180 -3.20 -23.08 6.70
C ARG A 180 -3.02 -21.69 6.12
N ARG A 181 -3.73 -21.44 5.01
CA ARG A 181 -3.93 -20.12 4.42
C ARG A 181 -5.20 -19.49 4.97
N ASN A 182 -5.20 -18.17 5.16
CA ASN A 182 -6.38 -17.40 5.52
C ASN A 182 -6.66 -16.35 4.45
N VAL A 183 -7.27 -16.76 3.35
CA VAL A 183 -7.57 -15.84 2.25
C VAL A 183 -8.44 -14.71 2.77
N THR A 184 -8.00 -13.49 2.49
CA THR A 184 -8.62 -12.26 2.98
C THR A 184 -8.90 -11.34 1.80
N GLY A 185 -10.16 -10.96 1.63
CA GLY A 185 -10.56 -9.85 0.77
C GLY A 185 -10.60 -8.55 1.56
N GLN A 186 -10.25 -7.44 0.95
CA GLN A 186 -10.37 -6.10 1.55
C GLN A 186 -10.91 -5.11 0.55
N ALA A 187 -11.69 -4.17 1.03
CA ALA A 187 -12.13 -3.00 0.28
C ALA A 187 -12.00 -1.75 1.15
N SER A 188 -11.53 -0.65 0.56
CA SER A 188 -11.53 0.65 1.22
C SER A 188 -11.98 1.75 0.29
N VAL A 189 -12.45 2.82 0.88
CA VAL A 189 -12.80 4.08 0.22
C VAL A 189 -12.42 5.23 1.11
N TYR A 190 -11.80 6.25 0.52
CA TYR A 190 -11.49 7.48 1.22
C TYR A 190 -11.79 8.71 0.39
N PHE A 191 -12.00 9.80 1.10
CA PHE A 191 -12.11 11.13 0.53
C PHE A 191 -10.96 11.96 1.06
N ASP A 192 -10.17 12.49 0.14
CA ASP A 192 -9.07 13.39 0.42
C ASP A 192 -9.45 14.81 0.02
N ARG A 193 -9.05 15.76 0.83
CA ARG A 193 -9.25 17.18 0.59
C ARG A 193 -7.96 17.97 0.76
N GLN A 194 -7.56 18.67 -0.29
CA GLN A 194 -6.56 19.71 -0.18
C GLN A 194 -7.16 20.91 0.56
N LEU A 195 -6.74 21.13 1.81
CA LEU A 195 -7.22 22.23 2.65
C LEU A 195 -6.58 23.54 2.22
N THR A 196 -5.28 23.55 2.15
CA THR A 196 -4.43 24.63 1.62
C THR A 196 -3.20 24.01 1.03
N GLN A 197 -2.42 24.69 0.24
CA GLN A 197 -1.05 24.24 0.04
C GLN A 197 -0.23 24.69 1.24
N PRO A 198 0.45 23.79 1.95
CA PRO A 198 0.80 22.38 1.63
C PRO A 198 0.01 21.30 2.38
N TRP A 199 -1.19 21.55 2.88
CA TRP A 199 -1.97 20.66 3.74
C TRP A 199 -3.05 19.89 3.00
N ASP A 200 -3.04 18.57 3.15
CA ASP A 200 -4.11 17.65 2.75
C ASP A 200 -4.68 16.94 3.99
N ALA A 201 -5.98 16.61 3.99
CA ALA A 201 -6.62 15.81 5.04
C ALA A 201 -7.57 14.80 4.41
N TYR A 202 -7.70 13.63 5.04
CA TYR A 202 -8.55 12.56 4.54
C TYR A 202 -9.35 11.90 5.65
N ILE A 203 -10.40 11.20 5.22
CA ILE A 203 -11.13 10.22 6.01
C ILE A 203 -11.32 8.98 5.17
N GLU A 204 -11.03 7.80 5.72
CA GLU A 204 -11.09 6.50 5.06
C GLU A 204 -11.95 5.52 5.87
N TYR A 205 -12.75 4.74 5.17
CA TYR A 205 -13.35 3.52 5.68
C TYR A 205 -12.65 2.32 5.02
N SER A 206 -12.35 1.29 5.81
CA SER A 206 -11.88 0.01 5.30
C SER A 206 -12.62 -1.17 5.92
N GLY A 207 -12.90 -2.17 5.08
CA GLY A 207 -13.47 -3.45 5.48
C GLY A 207 -12.57 -4.59 5.01
N SER A 208 -12.19 -5.48 5.94
CA SER A 208 -11.40 -6.69 5.64
C SER A 208 -12.20 -7.93 6.03
N PHE A 209 -12.20 -8.92 5.14
CA PHE A 209 -13.07 -10.11 5.21
C PHE A 209 -12.21 -11.37 5.11
N PRO A 210 -11.54 -11.77 6.20
CA PRO A 210 -10.78 -13.01 6.25
C PRO A 210 -11.71 -14.22 6.24
N GLN A 211 -11.27 -15.35 5.67
CA GLN A 211 -12.02 -16.61 5.73
C GLN A 211 -12.25 -17.10 7.17
N ARG A 212 -11.37 -16.69 8.10
CA ARG A 212 -11.44 -17.03 9.52
C ARG A 212 -11.13 -15.81 10.35
N GLY A 213 -11.82 -15.64 11.48
CA GLY A 213 -11.59 -14.58 12.45
C GLY A 213 -12.65 -13.49 12.45
N GLY A 214 -13.56 -13.47 11.51
CA GLY A 214 -14.61 -12.46 11.40
C GLY A 214 -14.17 -11.17 10.68
N PRO A 215 -15.15 -10.36 10.25
CA PRO A 215 -14.86 -9.13 9.51
C PRO A 215 -14.23 -8.07 10.40
N ILE A 216 -13.33 -7.30 9.81
CA ILE A 216 -12.67 -6.15 10.42
C ILE A 216 -13.19 -4.89 9.72
N HIS A 217 -13.79 -3.99 10.48
CA HIS A 217 -14.29 -2.72 10.00
C HIS A 217 -13.65 -1.59 10.76
N GLN A 218 -13.06 -0.62 10.06
CA GLN A 218 -12.39 0.51 10.71
C GLN A 218 -12.57 1.81 9.92
N VAL A 219 -12.49 2.90 10.66
CA VAL A 219 -12.39 4.25 10.10
C VAL A 219 -11.04 4.82 10.51
N ASP A 220 -10.37 5.42 9.56
CA ASP A 220 -9.10 6.11 9.72
C ASP A 220 -9.23 7.54 9.19
N CYS A 221 -8.53 8.48 9.80
CA CYS A 221 -8.42 9.83 9.32
C CYS A 221 -7.02 10.38 9.59
N GLY A 222 -6.61 11.34 8.79
CA GLY A 222 -5.29 11.90 8.95
C GLY A 222 -5.06 13.14 8.11
N MET A 223 -3.83 13.62 8.21
CA MET A 223 -3.35 14.80 7.52
C MET A 223 -1.96 14.55 6.95
N ALA A 224 -1.69 15.17 5.82
CA ALA A 224 -0.37 15.20 5.21
C ALA A 224 0.09 16.67 5.02
N TYR A 225 1.37 16.89 5.29
CA TYR A 225 2.03 18.18 5.12
C TYR A 225 3.21 18.05 4.17
N LYS A 226 3.13 18.68 3.01
CA LYS A 226 4.22 18.71 2.03
C LYS A 226 5.25 19.75 2.41
N ILE A 227 6.33 19.35 3.10
CA ILE A 227 7.45 20.21 3.49
C ILE A 227 8.13 20.82 2.26
N ALA A 228 8.24 20.02 1.21
CA ALA A 228 8.79 20.37 -0.09
C ALA A 228 8.09 19.53 -1.18
N PRO A 229 8.22 19.84 -2.47
CA PRO A 229 7.58 19.07 -3.53
C PRO A 229 7.85 17.56 -3.48
N ARG A 230 8.98 17.14 -2.90
CA ARG A 230 9.42 15.73 -2.82
C ARG A 230 9.53 15.20 -1.40
N GLN A 231 8.93 15.89 -0.42
CA GLN A 231 8.98 15.50 0.99
C GLN A 231 7.63 15.74 1.65
N GLN A 232 7.18 14.77 2.43
CA GLN A 232 5.91 14.82 3.15
C GLN A 232 6.07 14.31 4.58
N LEU A 233 5.45 15.00 5.52
CA LEU A 233 5.10 14.46 6.84
C LEU A 233 3.63 14.06 6.84
N ASP A 234 3.30 13.04 7.58
CA ASP A 234 1.91 12.61 7.77
C ASP A 234 1.64 12.17 9.21
N LEU A 235 0.38 12.29 9.59
CA LEU A 235 -0.16 11.86 10.88
C LEU A 235 -1.53 11.23 10.62
N HIS A 236 -1.81 10.09 11.24
CA HIS A 236 -3.11 9.45 11.14
C HIS A 236 -3.54 8.80 12.45
N GLY A 237 -4.83 8.55 12.57
CA GLY A 237 -5.42 7.79 13.64
C GLY A 237 -6.72 7.16 13.22
N GLY A 238 -6.98 5.97 13.73
CA GLY A 238 -8.15 5.19 13.39
C GLY A 238 -8.70 4.39 14.55
N PHE A 239 -9.90 3.90 14.39
CA PHE A 239 -10.54 2.98 15.33
C PHE A 239 -11.39 1.95 14.57
N GLY A 240 -11.48 0.76 15.16
CA GLY A 240 -12.32 -0.30 14.66
C GLY A 240 -13.67 -0.35 15.38
N PHE A 241 -14.68 -0.92 14.70
CA PHE A 241 -16.02 -1.00 15.23
C PHE A 241 -16.69 -2.39 15.02
N SER A 242 -15.89 -3.41 14.73
CA SER A 242 -16.31 -4.81 14.79
C SER A 242 -15.48 -5.58 15.81
N ALA A 243 -15.97 -6.72 16.27
CA ALA A 243 -15.34 -7.50 17.33
C ALA A 243 -13.90 -7.96 17.01
N ALA A 244 -13.57 -8.11 15.74
CA ALA A 244 -12.23 -8.50 15.28
C ALA A 244 -11.34 -7.30 14.91
N SER A 245 -11.86 -6.07 15.00
CA SER A 245 -11.13 -4.86 14.65
C SER A 245 -10.15 -4.44 15.73
N PRO A 246 -9.09 -3.68 15.39
CA PRO A 246 -8.32 -2.96 16.38
C PRO A 246 -9.18 -2.01 17.21
N ASP A 247 -8.84 -1.81 18.48
CA ASP A 247 -9.48 -0.80 19.31
C ASP A 247 -9.19 0.59 18.76
N TYR A 248 -7.89 0.85 18.50
CA TYR A 248 -7.41 2.07 17.86
C TYR A 248 -6.05 1.85 17.21
N SER A 249 -5.72 2.74 16.29
CA SER A 249 -4.38 2.90 15.71
C SER A 249 -3.99 4.37 15.67
N ILE A 250 -2.71 4.65 15.74
CA ILE A 250 -2.13 5.99 15.54
C ILE A 250 -0.78 5.85 14.87
N GLY A 251 -0.45 6.75 13.98
CA GLY A 251 0.84 6.72 13.31
C GLY A 251 1.28 8.09 12.82
N ILE A 252 2.59 8.21 12.64
CA ILE A 252 3.26 9.37 12.05
C ILE A 252 4.22 8.87 10.97
N GLY A 253 4.41 9.62 9.91
CA GLY A 253 5.28 9.22 8.83
C GLY A 253 6.08 10.37 8.22
N TYR A 254 7.16 9.97 7.56
CA TYR A 254 7.97 10.83 6.73
C TYR A 254 8.32 10.14 5.43
N SER A 255 8.00 10.79 4.33
CA SER A 255 8.23 10.31 2.99
C SER A 255 9.14 11.25 2.22
N LEU A 256 10.09 10.70 1.46
CA LEU A 256 10.99 11.47 0.61
C LEU A 256 11.20 10.77 -0.73
N ARG A 257 11.39 11.58 -1.78
CA ARG A 257 11.70 11.12 -3.12
C ARG A 257 12.90 11.86 -3.69
N PHE A 258 13.80 11.14 -4.35
CA PHE A 258 14.94 11.71 -5.07
C PHE A 258 15.13 11.03 -6.42
N GLN A 259 15.82 11.70 -7.34
CA GLN A 259 16.18 11.15 -8.63
C GLN A 259 17.36 10.20 -8.45
N ALA A 260 17.14 8.90 -8.68
CA ALA A 260 18.17 7.87 -8.54
C ALA A 260 18.99 7.67 -9.82
N PHE A 261 18.32 7.74 -10.98
CA PHE A 261 18.98 7.61 -12.28
C PHE A 261 18.22 8.39 -13.37
N ARG A 262 18.92 8.65 -14.47
CA ARG A 262 18.34 9.23 -15.70
C ARG A 262 18.76 8.33 -16.87
N PHE A 263 17.78 7.96 -17.68
CA PHE A 263 18.09 7.38 -18.98
C PHE A 263 18.23 8.53 -19.99
N HIS A 264 19.33 8.56 -20.67
CA HIS A 264 19.60 9.48 -21.80
C HIS A 264 19.15 8.83 -23.10
#